data_7e07342d4cc52dfdac1debbedf8d113f
#
_entry.id   7e07342d4cc52dfdac1debbedf8d113f
#
_cell.length_a   1.000
_cell.length_b   1.000
_cell.length_c   1.000
_cell.angle_alpha   90.00
_cell.angle_beta   90.00
_cell.angle_gamma   90.00
#
_symmetry.space_group_name_H-M   'P 1'
#
loop_
_entity.id
_entity.type
_entity.pdbx_description
1 polymer ?
#
loop_
_entity_poly.entity_id
_entity_poly.type
_entity_poly.pdbx_seq_one_letter_code
_entity_poly.pdbx_strand_id
1 'polypeptide(L)'
;LLTGLVAAYFVRSPSESESVEKTSDQSFKEALTEAFKTKSYILLVSGFFVCGFHITLVGTHVPKYVIDRGLEDWTAAAILSLIGLFNIFGSLLSGYLSAKMSKKIILSGIYFLRGISIILFIFTPASNVSAFLFGASFGFLWLSTVPATSGIVAHLFGTKYLGLLYGIVFLSHQIGSFFGAYLGGLFHDLYGSYDYAWYLAIALSVFAAIIHLPIKEEPV
;
A
#
# COMPACT_ATOMS: atom_id res chain seq x y z
N LEU A 1 -13.28 -19.24 -5.89
CA LEU A 1 -14.61 -19.51 -5.28
C LEU A 1 -14.47 -20.26 -3.95
N LEU A 2 -13.69 -21.37 -3.87
CA LEU A 2 -13.49 -22.15 -2.64
C LEU A 2 -12.81 -21.34 -1.52
N THR A 3 -11.83 -20.50 -1.84
CA THR A 3 -11.12 -19.65 -0.88
C THR A 3 -12.05 -18.59 -0.26
N GLY A 4 -13.01 -18.06 -1.04
CA GLY A 4 -13.99 -17.11 -0.53
C GLY A 4 -14.99 -17.73 0.44
N LEU A 5 -15.39 -18.99 0.21
CA LEU A 5 -16.31 -19.71 1.10
C LEU A 5 -15.65 -20.11 2.42
N VAL A 6 -14.37 -20.49 2.40
CA VAL A 6 -13.60 -20.78 3.62
C VAL A 6 -13.39 -19.51 4.44
N ALA A 7 -13.07 -18.39 3.79
CA ALA A 7 -12.94 -17.11 4.49
C ALA A 7 -14.27 -16.64 5.12
N ALA A 8 -15.40 -16.82 4.43
CA ALA A 8 -16.72 -16.47 4.95
C ALA A 8 -17.13 -17.30 6.17
N TYR A 9 -16.67 -18.55 6.28
CA TYR A 9 -16.95 -19.40 7.45
C TYR A 9 -16.19 -18.95 8.71
N PHE A 10 -15.01 -18.35 8.54
CA PHE A 10 -14.19 -17.83 9.66
C PHE A 10 -14.45 -16.35 9.99
N VAL A 11 -15.13 -15.61 9.12
CA VAL A 11 -15.58 -14.25 9.41
C VAL A 11 -16.89 -14.36 10.21
N ARG A 12 -16.79 -14.67 11.51
CA ARG A 12 -17.86 -14.35 12.43
C ARG A 12 -18.10 -12.84 12.35
N SER A 13 -19.31 -12.45 12.02
CA SER A 13 -19.74 -11.05 12.20
C SER A 13 -19.28 -10.62 13.59
N PRO A 14 -18.62 -9.48 13.75
CA PRO A 14 -18.36 -8.93 15.08
C PRO A 14 -19.72 -8.92 15.79
N SER A 15 -19.80 -9.53 16.99
CA SER A 15 -20.94 -9.31 17.85
C SER A 15 -21.14 -7.79 17.89
N GLU A 16 -22.38 -7.35 17.80
CA GLU A 16 -22.81 -5.95 17.98
C GLU A 16 -22.27 -5.42 19.32
N SER A 17 -20.98 -5.13 19.36
CA SER A 17 -20.38 -4.29 20.36
C SER A 17 -20.68 -2.88 19.88
N GLU A 18 -21.69 -2.26 20.49
CA GLU A 18 -21.97 -0.85 20.57
C GLU A 18 -21.03 0.04 19.70
N SER A 19 -21.15 -0.08 18.37
CA SER A 19 -20.81 1.03 17.53
C SER A 19 -21.78 2.12 17.94
N VAL A 20 -21.28 3.21 18.49
CA VAL A 20 -22.05 4.44 18.62
C VAL A 20 -22.51 4.75 17.20
N GLU A 21 -23.69 4.25 16.87
CA GLU A 21 -24.46 4.65 15.71
C GLU A 21 -24.76 6.13 15.95
N LYS A 22 -23.81 6.99 15.54
CA LYS A 22 -24.20 8.32 15.11
C LYS A 22 -25.09 8.08 13.90
N THR A 23 -26.36 7.88 14.12
CA THR A 23 -27.42 8.10 13.13
C THR A 23 -27.43 9.60 12.83
N SER A 24 -26.35 10.06 12.22
CA SER A 24 -26.33 11.42 11.69
C SER A 24 -27.15 11.36 10.40
N ASP A 25 -28.15 12.22 10.27
CA ASP A 25 -28.85 12.52 9.01
C ASP A 25 -27.91 13.14 7.96
N GLN A 26 -26.59 12.90 8.13
CA GLN A 26 -25.54 13.41 7.27
C GLN A 26 -25.77 12.94 5.83
N SER A 27 -25.84 13.89 4.93
CA SER A 27 -25.95 13.66 3.52
C SER A 27 -24.59 13.27 2.90
N PHE A 28 -24.62 12.64 1.74
CA PHE A 28 -23.44 12.33 0.93
C PHE A 28 -22.51 13.54 0.72
N LYS A 29 -23.07 14.70 0.41
CA LYS A 29 -22.30 15.93 0.14
C LYS A 29 -21.62 16.46 1.41
N GLU A 30 -22.26 16.34 2.54
CA GLU A 30 -21.70 16.73 3.84
C GLU A 30 -20.53 15.82 4.20
N ALA A 31 -20.68 14.49 4.07
CA ALA A 31 -19.62 13.52 4.32
C ALA A 31 -18.36 13.78 3.48
N LEU A 32 -18.53 14.08 2.18
CA LEU A 32 -17.44 14.48 1.31
C LEU A 32 -16.78 15.78 1.75
N THR A 33 -17.59 16.79 2.05
CA THR A 33 -17.07 18.10 2.46
C THR A 33 -16.28 18.00 3.77
N GLU A 34 -16.76 17.22 4.72
CA GLU A 34 -16.08 16.96 5.98
C GLU A 34 -14.77 16.21 5.77
N ALA A 35 -14.78 15.16 4.93
CA ALA A 35 -13.58 14.39 4.62
C ALA A 35 -12.48 15.27 4.01
N PHE A 36 -12.80 16.10 3.01
CA PHE A 36 -11.82 16.98 2.38
C PHE A 36 -11.38 18.16 3.25
N LYS A 37 -12.10 18.51 4.32
CA LYS A 37 -11.66 19.47 5.35
C LYS A 37 -10.79 18.82 6.41
N THR A 38 -10.82 17.49 6.53
CA THR A 38 -10.09 16.74 7.55
C THR A 38 -8.64 16.49 7.11
N LYS A 39 -7.68 17.14 7.81
CA LYS A 39 -6.25 17.02 7.51
C LYS A 39 -5.77 15.55 7.49
N SER A 40 -6.23 14.74 8.45
CA SER A 40 -5.86 13.31 8.52
C SER A 40 -6.27 12.54 7.26
N TYR A 41 -7.43 12.86 6.69
CA TYR A 41 -7.89 12.23 5.46
C TYR A 41 -7.05 12.63 4.24
N ILE A 42 -6.70 13.92 4.11
CA ILE A 42 -5.85 14.40 3.00
C ILE A 42 -4.46 13.75 3.06
N LEU A 43 -3.87 13.63 4.26
CA LEU A 43 -2.58 12.96 4.45
C LEU A 43 -2.68 11.47 4.07
N LEU A 44 -3.77 10.82 4.45
CA LEU A 44 -4.02 9.42 4.09
C LEU A 44 -4.15 9.21 2.58
N VAL A 45 -4.93 10.05 1.89
CA VAL A 45 -5.09 10.07 0.43
C VAL A 45 -3.72 10.25 -0.25
N SER A 46 -2.92 11.23 0.22
CA SER A 46 -1.59 11.50 -0.32
C SER A 46 -0.62 10.34 -0.11
N GLY A 47 -0.67 9.68 1.05
CA GLY A 47 0.17 8.52 1.33
C GLY A 47 -0.22 7.29 0.52
N PHE A 48 -1.50 7.09 0.29
CA PHE A 48 -1.98 5.93 -0.47
C PHE A 48 -1.69 6.05 -1.98
N PHE A 49 -1.51 7.25 -2.50
CA PHE A 49 -0.92 7.50 -3.83
C PHE A 49 0.43 6.80 -3.97
N VAL A 50 1.30 6.91 -2.96
CA VAL A 50 2.63 6.29 -2.98
C VAL A 50 2.52 4.75 -2.99
N CYS A 51 1.51 4.18 -2.35
CA CYS A 51 1.25 2.75 -2.43
C CYS A 51 1.07 2.31 -3.88
N GLY A 52 0.17 2.98 -4.62
CA GLY A 52 -0.08 2.69 -6.02
C GLY A 52 1.17 2.82 -6.89
N PHE A 53 1.91 3.91 -6.70
CA PHE A 53 3.17 4.14 -7.40
C PHE A 53 4.14 2.95 -7.24
N HIS A 54 4.39 2.54 -6.01
CA HIS A 54 5.32 1.44 -5.71
C HIS A 54 4.87 0.10 -6.29
N ILE A 55 3.59 -0.24 -6.09
CA ILE A 55 3.05 -1.52 -6.54
C ILE A 55 3.18 -1.64 -8.05
N THR A 56 2.81 -0.60 -8.78
CA THR A 56 2.81 -0.66 -10.23
C THR A 56 4.23 -0.53 -10.80
N LEU A 57 5.08 0.33 -10.22
CA LEU A 57 6.50 0.38 -10.61
C LEU A 57 7.15 -1.01 -10.49
N VAL A 58 7.00 -1.65 -9.34
CA VAL A 58 7.61 -2.97 -9.08
C VAL A 58 6.97 -4.05 -9.97
N GLY A 59 5.64 -4.13 -10.01
CA GLY A 59 4.93 -5.16 -10.77
C GLY A 59 5.20 -5.09 -12.28
N THR A 60 5.42 -3.88 -12.82
CA THR A 60 5.63 -3.66 -14.25
C THR A 60 7.10 -3.77 -14.64
N HIS A 61 8.01 -3.19 -13.85
CA HIS A 61 9.38 -2.97 -14.29
C HIS A 61 10.43 -3.89 -13.65
N VAL A 62 10.15 -4.54 -12.51
CA VAL A 62 11.10 -5.49 -11.92
C VAL A 62 11.46 -6.64 -12.86
N PRO A 63 10.51 -7.24 -13.63
CA PRO A 63 10.88 -8.29 -14.57
C PRO A 63 11.99 -7.87 -15.56
N LYS A 64 11.82 -6.73 -16.20
CA LYS A 64 12.81 -6.19 -17.13
C LYS A 64 14.09 -5.77 -16.41
N TYR A 65 13.98 -5.11 -15.26
CA TYR A 65 15.11 -4.64 -14.46
C TYR A 65 16.07 -5.77 -14.07
N VAL A 66 15.58 -6.93 -13.64
CA VAL A 66 16.44 -8.05 -13.25
C VAL A 66 17.12 -8.69 -14.45
N ILE A 67 16.44 -8.76 -15.59
CA ILE A 67 17.02 -9.24 -16.85
C ILE A 67 18.13 -8.29 -17.32
N ASP A 68 17.92 -6.98 -17.28
CA ASP A 68 18.93 -5.97 -17.62
C ASP A 68 20.17 -6.03 -16.72
N ARG A 69 20.02 -6.56 -15.51
CA ARG A 69 21.12 -6.85 -14.57
C ARG A 69 21.76 -8.22 -14.77
N GLY A 70 21.40 -8.95 -15.83
CA GLY A 70 22.00 -10.22 -16.20
C GLY A 70 21.43 -11.45 -15.48
N LEU A 71 20.26 -11.32 -14.83
CA LEU A 71 19.57 -12.47 -14.26
C LEU A 71 18.65 -13.13 -15.31
N GLU A 72 18.34 -14.40 -15.11
CA GLU A 72 17.53 -15.19 -16.03
C GLU A 72 16.03 -14.86 -15.91
N ASP A 73 15.25 -15.09 -16.96
CA ASP A 73 13.81 -14.82 -17.05
C ASP A 73 13.00 -15.47 -15.92
N TRP A 74 13.37 -16.69 -15.53
CA TRP A 74 12.68 -17.40 -14.44
C TRP A 74 12.84 -16.70 -13.10
N THR A 75 13.92 -15.94 -12.88
CA THR A 75 14.11 -15.12 -11.68
C THR A 75 13.03 -14.04 -11.57
N ALA A 76 12.68 -13.41 -12.69
CA ALA A 76 11.60 -12.43 -12.73
C ALA A 76 10.25 -13.05 -12.33
N ALA A 77 9.93 -14.22 -12.87
CA ALA A 77 8.71 -14.95 -12.50
C ALA A 77 8.71 -15.38 -11.02
N ALA A 78 9.86 -15.81 -10.52
CA ALA A 78 10.01 -16.20 -9.12
C ALA A 78 9.81 -15.01 -8.16
N ILE A 79 10.33 -13.82 -8.48
CA ILE A 79 10.11 -12.60 -7.67
C ILE A 79 8.62 -12.30 -7.57
N LEU A 80 7.89 -12.27 -8.70
CA LEU A 80 6.46 -11.98 -8.70
C LEU A 80 5.67 -13.04 -7.91
N SER A 81 6.06 -14.31 -8.01
CA SER A 81 5.47 -15.40 -7.24
C SER A 81 5.71 -15.24 -5.73
N LEU A 82 6.93 -14.86 -5.33
CA LEU A 82 7.27 -14.57 -3.94
C LEU A 82 6.51 -13.36 -3.42
N ILE A 83 6.37 -12.29 -4.23
CA ILE A 83 5.54 -11.14 -3.88
C ILE A 83 4.11 -11.60 -3.57
N GLY A 84 3.49 -12.40 -4.45
CA GLY A 84 2.15 -12.92 -4.24
C GLY A 84 2.02 -13.77 -2.98
N LEU A 85 2.97 -14.67 -2.75
CA LEU A 85 2.98 -15.56 -1.58
C LEU A 85 3.13 -14.77 -0.27
N PHE A 86 4.14 -13.91 -0.16
CA PHE A 86 4.41 -13.17 1.06
C PHE A 86 3.38 -12.07 1.34
N ASN A 87 2.69 -11.57 0.31
CA ASN A 87 1.58 -10.64 0.47
C ASN A 87 0.44 -11.22 1.32
N ILE A 88 0.19 -12.52 1.24
CA ILE A 88 -0.84 -13.17 2.08
C ILE A 88 -0.49 -12.99 3.56
N PHE A 89 0.74 -13.33 3.95
CA PHE A 89 1.18 -13.23 5.34
C PHE A 89 1.23 -11.78 5.83
N GLY A 90 1.75 -10.87 4.99
CA GLY A 90 1.84 -9.46 5.33
C GLY A 90 0.47 -8.80 5.52
N SER A 91 -0.48 -9.08 4.63
CA SER A 91 -1.85 -8.52 4.73
C SER A 91 -2.59 -9.04 5.96
N LEU A 92 -2.47 -10.34 6.28
CA LEU A 92 -3.06 -10.92 7.49
C LEU A 92 -2.46 -10.33 8.76
N LEU A 93 -1.13 -10.22 8.82
CA LEU A 93 -0.46 -9.62 9.97
C LEU A 93 -0.83 -8.15 10.13
N SER A 94 -0.86 -7.38 9.05
CA SER A 94 -1.27 -5.98 9.09
C SER A 94 -2.72 -5.81 9.56
N GLY A 95 -3.62 -6.67 9.10
CA GLY A 95 -5.02 -6.69 9.58
C GLY A 95 -5.09 -6.94 11.09
N TYR A 96 -4.37 -7.95 11.59
CA TYR A 96 -4.31 -8.27 13.02
C TYR A 96 -3.70 -7.11 13.85
N LEU A 97 -2.60 -6.53 13.39
CA LEU A 97 -1.95 -5.42 14.08
C LEU A 97 -2.82 -4.15 14.06
N SER A 98 -3.52 -3.88 12.97
CA SER A 98 -4.41 -2.72 12.83
C SER A 98 -5.59 -2.73 13.82
N ALA A 99 -5.94 -3.92 14.34
CA ALA A 99 -6.94 -4.04 15.41
C ALA A 99 -6.36 -3.74 16.81
N LYS A 100 -5.03 -3.77 16.97
CA LYS A 100 -4.38 -3.70 18.28
C LYS A 100 -3.47 -2.49 18.47
N MET A 101 -3.02 -1.88 17.39
CA MET A 101 -2.03 -0.82 17.39
C MET A 101 -2.52 0.37 16.56
N SER A 102 -1.86 1.52 16.75
CA SER A 102 -2.07 2.70 15.93
C SER A 102 -1.80 2.40 14.44
N LYS A 103 -2.80 2.59 13.61
CA LYS A 103 -2.76 2.28 12.17
C LYS A 103 -1.81 3.21 11.41
N LYS A 104 -1.68 4.47 11.85
CA LYS A 104 -0.71 5.42 11.27
C LYS A 104 0.74 4.96 11.46
N ILE A 105 1.06 4.37 12.62
CA ILE A 105 2.40 3.83 12.89
C ILE A 105 2.66 2.61 12.01
N ILE A 106 1.67 1.75 11.83
CA ILE A 106 1.76 0.60 10.93
C ILE A 106 2.02 1.09 9.50
N LEU A 107 1.26 2.07 9.00
CA LEU A 107 1.45 2.63 7.66
C LEU A 107 2.83 3.27 7.50
N SER A 108 3.24 4.12 8.45
CA SER A 108 4.58 4.73 8.44
C SER A 108 5.67 3.67 8.40
N GLY A 109 5.57 2.63 9.23
CA GLY A 109 6.52 1.52 9.27
C GLY A 109 6.57 0.73 7.95
N ILE A 110 5.41 0.43 7.35
CA ILE A 110 5.35 -0.27 6.06
C ILE A 110 6.07 0.54 4.97
N TYR A 111 5.78 1.84 4.84
CA TYR A 111 6.43 2.66 3.82
C TYR A 111 7.92 2.82 4.06
N PHE A 112 8.34 2.99 5.31
CA PHE A 112 9.75 3.03 5.66
C PHE A 112 10.49 1.73 5.29
N LEU A 113 9.92 0.58 5.64
CA LEU A 113 10.49 -0.73 5.31
C LEU A 113 10.49 -1.01 3.80
N ARG A 114 9.49 -0.52 3.04
CA ARG A 114 9.54 -0.58 1.57
C ARG A 114 10.73 0.19 1.02
N GLY A 115 11.01 1.39 1.53
CA GLY A 115 12.18 2.16 1.14
C GLY A 115 13.48 1.41 1.40
N ILE A 116 13.62 0.80 2.57
CA ILE A 116 14.78 -0.06 2.90
C ILE A 116 14.87 -1.25 1.93
N SER A 117 13.76 -1.94 1.67
CA SER A 117 13.74 -3.08 0.75
C SER A 117 14.20 -2.68 -0.66
N ILE A 118 13.75 -1.52 -1.17
CA ILE A 118 14.19 -0.99 -2.46
C ILE A 118 15.68 -0.64 -2.43
N ILE A 119 16.16 0.08 -1.41
CA ILE A 119 17.57 0.44 -1.26
C ILE A 119 18.45 -0.81 -1.30
N LEU A 120 18.12 -1.81 -0.49
CA LEU A 120 18.88 -3.06 -0.46
C LEU A 120 18.89 -3.74 -1.82
N PHE A 121 17.76 -3.76 -2.53
CA PHE A 121 17.64 -4.41 -3.83
C PHE A 121 18.48 -3.74 -4.92
N ILE A 122 18.50 -2.41 -4.97
CA ILE A 122 19.22 -1.71 -6.05
C ILE A 122 20.73 -1.59 -5.79
N PHE A 123 21.15 -1.51 -4.53
CA PHE A 123 22.56 -1.33 -4.17
C PHE A 123 23.32 -2.62 -3.87
N THR A 124 22.64 -3.77 -3.75
CA THR A 124 23.32 -5.06 -3.62
C THR A 124 23.68 -5.65 -5.00
N PRO A 125 24.74 -6.47 -5.10
CA PRO A 125 25.05 -7.17 -6.33
C PRO A 125 23.85 -7.99 -6.84
N ALA A 126 23.62 -7.97 -8.16
CA ALA A 126 22.55 -8.73 -8.77
C ALA A 126 22.79 -10.23 -8.57
N SER A 127 21.87 -10.92 -7.93
CA SER A 127 21.88 -12.35 -7.71
C SER A 127 20.46 -12.86 -7.49
N ASN A 128 20.23 -14.15 -7.70
CA ASN A 128 18.93 -14.76 -7.39
C ASN A 128 18.57 -14.58 -5.91
N VAL A 129 19.57 -14.61 -5.02
CA VAL A 129 19.35 -14.43 -3.57
C VAL A 129 18.85 -13.02 -3.28
N SER A 130 19.52 -11.96 -3.79
CA SER A 130 19.07 -10.57 -3.57
C SER A 130 17.69 -10.33 -4.18
N ALA A 131 17.41 -10.91 -5.35
CA ALA A 131 16.12 -10.83 -6.03
C ALA A 131 15.00 -11.51 -5.23
N PHE A 132 15.23 -12.69 -4.67
CA PHE A 132 14.24 -13.41 -3.87
C PHE A 132 14.01 -12.77 -2.50
N LEU A 133 15.05 -12.25 -1.86
CA LEU A 133 14.91 -11.48 -0.62
C LEU A 133 14.07 -10.21 -0.85
N PHE A 134 14.28 -9.53 -1.97
CA PHE A 134 13.44 -8.41 -2.37
C PHE A 134 11.99 -8.85 -2.60
N GLY A 135 11.76 -9.91 -3.39
CA GLY A 135 10.42 -10.44 -3.65
C GLY A 135 9.67 -10.81 -2.37
N ALA A 136 10.35 -11.46 -1.42
CA ALA A 136 9.77 -11.84 -0.13
C ALA A 136 9.49 -10.61 0.76
N SER A 137 10.48 -9.74 0.95
CA SER A 137 10.35 -8.57 1.85
C SER A 137 9.36 -7.54 1.31
N PHE A 138 9.45 -7.19 0.02
CA PHE A 138 8.53 -6.25 -0.61
C PHE A 138 7.13 -6.85 -0.73
N GLY A 139 7.03 -8.15 -1.03
CA GLY A 139 5.75 -8.88 -1.06
C GLY A 139 5.05 -8.87 0.29
N PHE A 140 5.77 -9.10 1.38
CA PHE A 140 5.21 -8.99 2.73
C PHE A 140 4.61 -7.61 3.02
N LEU A 141 5.17 -6.57 2.45
CA LEU A 141 4.71 -5.19 2.58
C LEU A 141 3.68 -4.78 1.51
N TRP A 142 3.40 -5.62 0.50
CA TRP A 142 2.71 -5.28 -0.75
C TRP A 142 1.34 -4.65 -0.54
N LEU A 143 0.36 -5.40 -0.02
CA LEU A 143 -0.98 -4.89 0.29
C LEU A 143 -1.21 -4.70 1.79
N SER A 144 -0.17 -4.77 2.60
CA SER A 144 -0.25 -4.60 4.05
C SER A 144 -0.75 -3.21 4.47
N THR A 145 -0.74 -2.24 3.55
CA THR A 145 -1.30 -0.90 3.79
C THR A 145 -2.83 -0.88 3.75
N VAL A 146 -3.47 -1.82 3.06
CA VAL A 146 -4.93 -1.82 2.81
C VAL A 146 -5.75 -1.91 4.09
N PRO A 147 -5.52 -2.88 5.01
CA PRO A 147 -6.30 -2.99 6.24
C PRO A 147 -6.16 -1.75 7.15
N ALA A 148 -4.95 -1.22 7.29
CA ALA A 148 -4.70 -0.04 8.10
C ALA A 148 -5.35 1.22 7.50
N THR A 149 -5.28 1.40 6.19
CA THR A 149 -5.87 2.55 5.48
C THR A 149 -7.39 2.55 5.58
N SER A 150 -8.05 1.43 5.24
CA SER A 150 -9.50 1.30 5.36
C SER A 150 -9.96 1.45 6.82
N GLY A 151 -9.17 0.92 7.76
CA GLY A 151 -9.42 1.06 9.19
C GLY A 151 -9.34 2.50 9.70
N ILE A 152 -8.44 3.34 9.16
CA ILE A 152 -8.39 4.78 9.49
C ILE A 152 -9.64 5.47 8.97
N VAL A 153 -10.05 5.23 7.72
CA VAL A 153 -11.26 5.84 7.14
C VAL A 153 -12.49 5.46 7.96
N ALA A 154 -12.63 4.17 8.30
CA ALA A 154 -13.74 3.70 9.13
C ALA A 154 -13.74 4.32 10.53
N HIS A 155 -12.58 4.54 11.12
CA HIS A 155 -12.45 5.13 12.44
C HIS A 155 -12.76 6.63 12.45
N LEU A 156 -12.34 7.36 11.42
CA LEU A 156 -12.57 8.80 11.29
C LEU A 156 -14.04 9.13 11.01
N PHE A 157 -14.68 8.41 10.08
CA PHE A 157 -15.97 8.80 9.49
C PHE A 157 -17.09 7.78 9.72
N GLY A 158 -16.81 6.69 10.42
CA GLY A 158 -17.77 5.59 10.59
C GLY A 158 -17.95 4.75 9.33
N THR A 159 -18.94 3.85 9.35
CA THR A 159 -19.15 2.86 8.29
C THR A 159 -20.14 3.29 7.21
N LYS A 160 -21.01 4.28 7.48
CA LYS A 160 -22.10 4.72 6.58
C LYS A 160 -21.60 5.08 5.17
N TYR A 161 -20.52 5.84 5.07
CA TYR A 161 -19.93 6.28 3.79
C TYR A 161 -18.53 5.69 3.54
N LEU A 162 -18.17 4.61 4.24
CA LEU A 162 -16.86 3.98 4.13
C LEU A 162 -16.50 3.63 2.69
N GLY A 163 -17.41 3.00 1.95
CA GLY A 163 -17.15 2.60 0.57
C GLY A 163 -16.84 3.78 -0.34
N LEU A 164 -17.52 4.92 -0.16
CA LEU A 164 -17.27 6.14 -0.91
C LEU A 164 -15.93 6.76 -0.55
N LEU A 165 -15.70 7.02 0.73
CA LEU A 165 -14.50 7.72 1.19
C LEU A 165 -13.24 6.88 0.97
N TYR A 166 -13.32 5.57 1.22
CA TYR A 166 -12.22 4.68 0.86
C TYR A 166 -12.03 4.56 -0.66
N GLY A 167 -13.11 4.63 -1.45
CA GLY A 167 -13.04 4.67 -2.92
C GLY A 167 -12.24 5.86 -3.45
N ILE A 168 -12.35 7.03 -2.82
CA ILE A 168 -11.55 8.22 -3.17
C ILE A 168 -10.06 8.01 -2.78
N VAL A 169 -9.80 7.44 -1.61
CA VAL A 169 -8.43 7.05 -1.22
C VAL A 169 -7.86 6.07 -2.25
N PHE A 170 -8.67 5.10 -2.69
CA PHE A 170 -8.25 4.12 -3.71
C PHE A 170 -8.08 4.74 -5.10
N LEU A 171 -8.85 5.77 -5.45
CA LEU A 171 -8.64 6.55 -6.68
C LEU A 171 -7.26 7.21 -6.68
N SER A 172 -6.83 7.77 -5.55
CA SER A 172 -5.47 8.31 -5.40
C SER A 172 -4.40 7.24 -5.64
N HIS A 173 -4.61 6.03 -5.12
CA HIS A 173 -3.75 4.88 -5.40
C HIS A 173 -3.68 4.58 -6.91
N GLN A 174 -4.80 4.60 -7.62
CA GLN A 174 -4.82 4.35 -9.06
C GLN A 174 -4.08 5.43 -9.85
N ILE A 175 -4.18 6.70 -9.43
CA ILE A 175 -3.39 7.79 -10.01
C ILE A 175 -1.89 7.54 -9.75
N GLY A 176 -1.52 7.14 -8.54
CA GLY A 176 -0.16 6.74 -8.21
C GLY A 176 0.32 5.56 -9.07
N SER A 177 -0.53 4.56 -9.29
CA SER A 177 -0.26 3.40 -10.15
C SER A 177 0.05 3.80 -11.59
N PHE A 178 -0.73 4.74 -12.14
CA PHE A 178 -0.44 5.30 -13.46
C PHE A 178 0.96 5.91 -13.53
N PHE A 179 1.32 6.75 -12.56
CA PHE A 179 2.64 7.37 -12.53
C PHE A 179 3.77 6.36 -12.30
N GLY A 180 3.55 5.31 -11.50
CA GLY A 180 4.53 4.25 -11.28
C GLY A 180 4.88 3.49 -12.57
N ALA A 181 3.87 3.10 -13.34
CA ALA A 181 4.07 2.47 -14.64
C ALA A 181 4.69 3.42 -15.66
N TYR A 182 4.11 4.62 -15.80
CA TYR A 182 4.51 5.59 -16.82
C TYR A 182 5.92 6.11 -16.61
N LEU A 183 6.26 6.57 -15.41
CA LEU A 183 7.59 7.14 -15.13
C LEU A 183 8.68 6.08 -15.14
N GLY A 184 8.38 4.84 -14.73
CA GLY A 184 9.32 3.73 -14.84
C GLY A 184 9.74 3.50 -16.29
N GLY A 185 8.77 3.44 -17.22
CA GLY A 185 9.04 3.30 -18.65
C GLY A 185 9.74 4.54 -19.24
N LEU A 186 9.22 5.73 -18.93
CA LEU A 186 9.78 6.99 -19.43
C LEU A 186 11.26 7.17 -19.05
N PHE A 187 11.63 6.90 -17.81
CA PHE A 187 13.04 7.03 -17.38
C PHE A 187 13.92 5.98 -18.05
N HIS A 188 13.43 4.77 -18.23
CA HIS A 188 14.14 3.75 -18.97
C HIS A 188 14.36 4.15 -20.45
N ASP A 189 13.34 4.68 -21.12
CA ASP A 189 13.43 5.10 -22.53
C ASP A 189 14.38 6.31 -22.73
N LEU A 190 14.39 7.23 -21.77
CA LEU A 190 15.22 8.45 -21.85
C LEU A 190 16.69 8.21 -21.44
N TYR A 191 16.92 7.37 -20.44
CA TYR A 191 18.24 7.22 -19.81
C TYR A 191 18.84 5.82 -19.94
N GLY A 192 18.10 4.85 -20.50
CA GLY A 192 18.54 3.45 -20.60
C GLY A 192 18.63 2.74 -19.25
N SER A 193 18.06 3.31 -18.19
CA SER A 193 18.13 2.78 -16.82
C SER A 193 16.87 3.10 -16.02
N TYR A 194 16.56 2.24 -15.05
CA TYR A 194 15.49 2.45 -14.07
C TYR A 194 15.93 3.22 -12.82
N ASP A 195 17.18 3.68 -12.72
CA ASP A 195 17.74 4.25 -11.50
C ASP A 195 16.94 5.45 -10.99
N TYR A 196 16.54 6.36 -11.88
CA TYR A 196 15.71 7.52 -11.51
C TYR A 196 14.33 7.11 -10.96
N ALA A 197 13.74 6.03 -11.51
CA ALA A 197 12.48 5.52 -11.01
C ALA A 197 12.64 4.92 -9.60
N TRP A 198 13.73 4.20 -9.34
CA TRP A 198 14.04 3.66 -8.02
C TRP A 198 14.36 4.75 -7.00
N TYR A 199 15.13 5.78 -7.37
CA TYR A 199 15.41 6.90 -6.48
C TYR A 199 14.13 7.67 -6.12
N LEU A 200 13.24 7.89 -7.10
CA LEU A 200 11.94 8.49 -6.86
C LEU A 200 11.09 7.62 -5.91
N ALA A 201 11.09 6.29 -6.11
CA ALA A 201 10.38 5.36 -5.22
C ALA A 201 10.90 5.44 -3.77
N ILE A 202 12.22 5.51 -3.56
CA ILE A 202 12.83 5.70 -2.24
C ILE A 202 12.40 7.03 -1.62
N ALA A 203 12.46 8.12 -2.38
CA ALA A 203 12.03 9.43 -1.90
C ALA A 203 10.55 9.45 -1.50
N LEU A 204 9.69 8.83 -2.31
CA LEU A 204 8.26 8.66 -2.02
C LEU A 204 8.01 7.75 -0.80
N SER A 205 8.85 6.73 -0.57
CA SER A 205 8.77 5.91 0.64
C SER A 205 8.98 6.73 1.90
N VAL A 206 10.02 7.57 1.90
CA VAL A 206 10.33 8.48 3.02
C VAL A 206 9.21 9.49 3.21
N PHE A 207 8.75 10.11 2.12
CA PHE A 207 7.62 11.03 2.15
C PHE A 207 6.39 10.37 2.77
N ALA A 208 6.00 9.18 2.29
CA ALA A 208 4.82 8.48 2.82
C ALA A 208 4.99 8.08 4.29
N ALA A 209 6.17 7.60 4.68
CA ALA A 209 6.45 7.29 6.08
C ALA A 209 6.25 8.51 7.00
N ILE A 210 6.71 9.67 6.57
CA ILE A 210 6.63 10.91 7.36
C ILE A 210 5.21 11.45 7.42
N ILE A 211 4.48 11.51 6.28
CA ILE A 211 3.16 12.14 6.25
C ILE A 211 2.08 11.35 6.98
N HIS A 212 2.28 10.07 7.24
CA HIS A 212 1.35 9.28 8.05
C HIS A 212 1.45 9.59 9.55
N LEU A 213 2.61 10.03 10.05
CA LEU A 213 2.83 10.27 11.49
C LEU A 213 1.87 11.32 12.10
N PRO A 214 1.59 12.48 11.45
CA PRO A 214 0.70 13.49 12.01
C PRO A 214 -0.80 13.15 11.89
N ILE A 215 -1.18 12.02 11.29
CA ILE A 215 -2.58 11.58 11.24
C ILE A 215 -3.10 11.42 12.66
N LYS A 216 -4.24 12.03 12.94
CA LYS A 216 -4.99 11.83 14.19
C LYS A 216 -6.00 10.73 13.95
N GLU A 217 -5.97 9.71 14.78
CA GLU A 217 -6.92 8.59 14.77
C GLU A 217 -8.04 8.85 15.77
N GLU A 218 -8.76 9.95 15.60
CA GLU A 218 -9.89 10.37 16.42
C GLU A 218 -11.10 10.60 15.50
N PRO A 219 -12.30 10.15 15.88
CA PRO A 219 -13.52 10.39 15.09
C PRO A 219 -13.76 11.88 14.84
N VAL A 220 -14.24 12.21 13.65
CA VAL A 220 -14.57 13.59 13.22
C VAL A 220 -16.03 13.92 13.56
#